data_5ea69155a4df7f1c5028bb29a089f606
#
_entry.id   5ea69155a4df7f1c5028bb29a089f606
#
_cell.length_a   1.000
_cell.length_b   1.000
_cell.length_c   1.000
_cell.angle_alpha   90.00
_cell.angle_beta   90.00
_cell.angle_gamma   90.00
#
_symmetry.space_group_name_H-M   'P 1'
#
loop_
_entity.id
_entity.type
_entity.pdbx_description
1 polymer ?
#
loop_
_entity_poly.entity_id
_entity_poly.type
_entity_poly.pdbx_seq_one_letter_code
_entity_poly.pdbx_strand_id
1 'polypeptide(L)'
;MTAFPPAPIKRRLAALMYELLLTGAVTAIAAILAGIAAIFLNPVSQLLSSLVTCVIFVGSWWLYFKTNWTKTGRTLAMQTWKIGLHGRNGTLPPLSQLRIRFIWSCIFVVFIPLLAYAGLRHLLAIPPILAFGAALIWLILPWGFALLNPDRQFLYDFLAGTRLVDLKQETSES
;
A
#
# COMPACT_ATOMS: atom_id res chain seq x y z
N MET A 1 -18.84 -9.07 22.38
CA MET A 1 -17.90 -8.37 21.47
C MET A 1 -18.60 -8.18 20.14
N THR A 2 -19.12 -6.98 19.88
CA THR A 2 -19.80 -6.64 18.62
C THR A 2 -18.76 -6.60 17.52
N ALA A 3 -18.80 -7.59 16.62
CA ALA A 3 -17.93 -7.62 15.47
C ALA A 3 -18.36 -6.49 14.52
N PHE A 4 -17.52 -5.48 14.33
CA PHE A 4 -17.76 -4.41 13.36
C PHE A 4 -18.03 -4.99 11.97
N PRO A 5 -19.05 -4.51 11.24
CA PRO A 5 -19.31 -4.97 9.90
C PRO A 5 -18.18 -4.55 8.94
N PRO A 6 -17.95 -5.31 7.86
CA PRO A 6 -16.95 -4.96 6.87
C PRO A 6 -17.31 -3.65 6.17
N ALA A 7 -16.35 -2.74 6.00
CA ALA A 7 -16.59 -1.48 5.32
C ALA A 7 -17.05 -1.69 3.87
N PRO A 8 -18.00 -0.90 3.34
CA PRO A 8 -18.48 -1.01 1.97
C PRO A 8 -17.37 -0.81 0.94
N ILE A 9 -17.37 -1.59 -0.15
CA ILE A 9 -16.30 -1.58 -1.16
C ILE A 9 -16.08 -0.20 -1.77
N LYS A 10 -17.15 0.56 -2.02
CA LYS A 10 -17.06 1.93 -2.57
C LYS A 10 -16.23 2.85 -1.68
N ARG A 11 -16.41 2.77 -0.36
CA ARG A 11 -15.66 3.58 0.61
C ARG A 11 -14.21 3.13 0.73
N ARG A 12 -13.94 1.83 0.59
CA ARG A 12 -12.56 1.29 0.57
C ARG A 12 -11.81 1.76 -0.68
N LEU A 13 -12.46 1.75 -1.85
CA LEU A 13 -11.87 2.26 -3.08
C LEU A 13 -11.62 3.77 -3.00
N ALA A 14 -12.57 4.55 -2.45
CA ALA A 14 -12.37 5.97 -2.25
C ALA A 14 -11.21 6.26 -1.27
N ALA A 15 -11.12 5.52 -0.16
CA ALA A 15 -10.00 5.61 0.76
C ALA A 15 -8.67 5.22 0.07
N LEU A 16 -8.67 4.20 -0.78
CA LEU A 16 -7.50 3.79 -1.57
C LEU A 16 -7.04 4.91 -2.52
N MET A 17 -7.96 5.54 -3.23
CA MET A 17 -7.62 6.66 -4.13
C MET A 17 -7.00 7.83 -3.36
N TYR A 18 -7.54 8.16 -2.20
CA TYR A 18 -6.98 9.19 -1.34
C TYR A 18 -5.63 8.76 -0.75
N GLU A 19 -5.47 7.50 -0.37
CA GLU A 19 -4.19 6.94 0.08
C GLU A 19 -3.11 7.02 -1.00
N LEU A 20 -3.45 6.79 -2.28
CA LEU A 20 -2.53 6.95 -3.40
C LEU A 20 -2.03 8.39 -3.54
N LEU A 21 -2.87 9.38 -3.28
CA LEU A 21 -2.43 10.80 -3.28
C LEU A 21 -1.46 11.08 -2.13
N LEU A 22 -1.76 10.60 -0.92
CA LEU A 22 -0.90 10.81 0.25
C LEU A 22 0.44 10.07 0.10
N THR A 23 0.42 8.81 -0.34
CA THR A 23 1.64 8.06 -0.61
C THR A 23 2.42 8.64 -1.78
N GLY A 24 1.73 9.23 -2.78
CA GLY A 24 2.35 10.01 -3.85
C GLY A 24 3.14 11.20 -3.33
N ALA A 25 2.59 11.96 -2.38
CA ALA A 25 3.29 13.06 -1.73
C ALA A 25 4.53 12.58 -0.93
N VAL A 26 4.40 11.49 -0.16
CA VAL A 26 5.53 10.86 0.53
C VAL A 26 6.59 10.40 -0.46
N THR A 27 6.18 9.83 -1.59
CA THR A 27 7.07 9.38 -2.67
C THR A 27 7.82 10.54 -3.30
N ALA A 28 7.16 11.69 -3.51
CA ALA A 28 7.82 12.90 -4.02
C ALA A 28 8.92 13.41 -3.08
N ILE A 29 8.66 13.43 -1.77
CA ILE A 29 9.68 13.80 -0.77
C ILE A 29 10.82 12.77 -0.77
N ALA A 30 10.50 11.48 -0.79
CA ALA A 30 11.50 10.42 -0.86
C ALA A 30 12.36 10.51 -2.13
N ALA A 31 11.77 10.91 -3.27
CA ALA A 31 12.50 11.11 -4.53
C ALA A 31 13.51 12.25 -4.44
N ILE A 32 13.19 13.35 -3.77
CA ILE A 32 14.14 14.44 -3.52
C ILE A 32 15.32 13.93 -2.69
N LEU A 33 15.06 13.22 -1.59
CA LEU A 33 16.11 12.65 -0.74
C LEU A 33 16.98 11.64 -1.49
N ALA A 34 16.34 10.77 -2.28
CA ALA A 34 17.04 9.78 -3.10
C ALA A 34 17.89 10.46 -4.20
N GLY A 35 17.40 11.53 -4.82
CA GLY A 35 18.14 12.32 -5.80
C GLY A 35 19.40 12.95 -5.19
N ILE A 36 19.27 13.56 -4.01
CA ILE A 36 20.41 14.11 -3.28
C ILE A 36 21.44 13.01 -2.97
N ALA A 37 20.99 11.87 -2.43
CA ALA A 37 21.87 10.74 -2.13
C ALA A 37 22.57 10.22 -3.39
N ALA A 38 21.87 10.14 -4.52
CA ALA A 38 22.41 9.68 -5.78
C ALA A 38 23.55 10.57 -6.32
N ILE A 39 23.48 11.89 -6.13
CA ILE A 39 24.56 12.83 -6.53
C ILE A 39 25.90 12.42 -5.89
N PHE A 40 25.88 12.02 -4.62
CA PHE A 40 27.09 11.64 -3.90
C PHE A 40 27.50 10.18 -4.10
N LEU A 41 26.54 9.30 -4.32
CA LEU A 41 26.79 7.85 -4.36
C LEU A 41 27.04 7.31 -5.77
N ASN A 42 26.47 7.89 -6.83
CA ASN A 42 26.68 7.43 -8.20
C ASN A 42 28.15 7.42 -8.63
N PRO A 43 29.00 8.44 -8.28
CA PRO A 43 30.41 8.41 -8.61
C PRO A 43 31.21 7.29 -7.90
N VAL A 44 30.68 6.82 -6.74
CA VAL A 44 31.31 5.77 -5.94
C VAL A 44 30.89 4.38 -6.41
N SER A 45 29.59 4.14 -6.51
CA SER A 45 29.01 2.86 -6.96
C SER A 45 27.55 3.02 -7.32
N GLN A 46 27.20 2.67 -8.55
CA GLN A 46 25.83 2.67 -9.01
C GLN A 46 24.94 1.64 -8.25
N LEU A 47 25.52 0.50 -7.88
CA LEU A 47 24.81 -0.50 -7.07
C LEU A 47 24.48 0.06 -5.69
N LEU A 48 25.45 0.69 -5.02
CA LEU A 48 25.23 1.30 -3.71
C LEU A 48 24.15 2.40 -3.78
N SER A 49 24.21 3.25 -4.77
CA SER A 49 23.23 4.30 -5.02
C SER A 49 21.82 3.71 -5.21
N SER A 50 21.67 2.65 -5.99
CA SER A 50 20.39 1.97 -6.21
C SER A 50 19.84 1.34 -4.94
N LEU A 51 20.68 0.71 -4.12
CA LEU A 51 20.29 0.13 -2.84
C LEU A 51 19.81 1.21 -1.86
N VAL A 52 20.58 2.30 -1.73
CA VAL A 52 20.20 3.43 -0.85
C VAL A 52 18.89 4.06 -1.32
N THR A 53 18.72 4.25 -2.61
CA THR A 53 17.45 4.74 -3.19
C THR A 53 16.29 3.83 -2.82
N CYS A 54 16.43 2.52 -2.98
CA CYS A 54 15.39 1.56 -2.60
C CYS A 54 15.04 1.65 -1.09
N VAL A 55 16.06 1.75 -0.24
CA VAL A 55 15.89 1.90 1.22
C VAL A 55 15.15 3.19 1.56
N ILE A 56 15.48 4.30 0.91
CA ILE A 56 14.80 5.60 1.11
C ILE A 56 13.32 5.49 0.78
N PHE A 57 12.94 4.93 -0.39
CA PHE A 57 11.54 4.79 -0.77
C PHE A 57 10.77 3.86 0.17
N VAL A 58 11.25 2.63 0.34
CA VAL A 58 10.57 1.62 1.18
C VAL A 58 10.51 2.06 2.63
N GLY A 59 11.59 2.66 3.14
CA GLY A 59 11.67 3.20 4.50
C GLY A 59 10.71 4.36 4.73
N SER A 60 10.57 5.28 3.78
CA SER A 60 9.64 6.41 3.85
C SER A 60 8.18 5.93 3.86
N TRP A 61 7.83 4.98 2.99
CA TRP A 61 6.49 4.36 2.99
C TRP A 61 6.22 3.61 4.30
N TRP A 62 7.19 2.82 4.76
CA TRP A 62 7.05 2.11 6.04
C TRP A 62 6.84 3.06 7.20
N LEU A 63 7.61 4.15 7.28
CA LEU A 63 7.49 5.16 8.33
C LEU A 63 6.10 5.81 8.30
N TYR A 64 5.61 6.18 7.13
CA TYR A 64 4.28 6.75 6.94
C TYR A 64 3.18 5.80 7.42
N PHE A 65 3.17 4.55 6.94
CA PHE A 65 2.14 3.59 7.32
C PHE A 65 2.25 3.16 8.78
N LYS A 66 3.46 2.84 9.25
CA LYS A 66 3.69 2.45 10.64
C LYS A 66 3.17 3.48 11.62
N THR A 67 3.54 4.77 11.43
CA THR A 67 3.13 5.83 12.36
C THR A 67 1.61 6.00 12.42
N ASN A 68 0.93 5.92 11.29
CA ASN A 68 -0.53 6.01 11.22
C ASN A 68 -1.22 4.79 11.86
N TRP A 69 -0.80 3.57 11.48
CA TRP A 69 -1.43 2.35 11.97
C TRP A 69 -1.19 2.09 13.45
N THR A 70 0.00 2.42 13.98
CA THR A 70 0.31 2.20 15.41
C THR A 70 -0.33 3.23 16.33
N LYS A 71 -0.50 4.49 15.87
CA LYS A 71 -1.08 5.56 16.69
C LYS A 71 -2.60 5.51 16.74
N THR A 72 -3.24 5.32 15.60
CA THR A 72 -4.71 5.47 15.46
C THR A 72 -5.40 4.24 14.88
N GLY A 73 -4.64 3.21 14.48
CA GLY A 73 -5.19 2.07 13.72
C GLY A 73 -5.72 2.45 12.33
N ARG A 74 -5.46 3.66 11.86
CA ARG A 74 -6.03 4.21 10.62
C ARG A 74 -5.05 5.16 9.96
N THR A 75 -4.98 5.15 8.62
CA THR A 75 -4.33 6.23 7.87
C THR A 75 -5.25 7.45 7.78
N LEU A 76 -4.72 8.61 7.37
CA LEU A 76 -5.53 9.81 7.16
C LEU A 76 -6.67 9.56 6.15
N ALA A 77 -6.38 8.82 5.09
CA ALA A 77 -7.39 8.39 4.13
C ALA A 77 -8.50 7.55 4.79
N MET A 78 -8.13 6.58 5.60
CA MET A 78 -9.09 5.74 6.32
C MET A 78 -9.93 6.54 7.31
N GLN A 79 -9.35 7.55 7.99
CA GLN A 79 -10.07 8.44 8.91
C GLN A 79 -11.17 9.22 8.20
N THR A 80 -10.86 9.82 7.04
CA THR A 80 -11.82 10.57 6.23
C THR A 80 -13.04 9.73 5.84
N TRP A 81 -12.83 8.46 5.55
CA TRP A 81 -13.88 7.54 5.15
C TRP A 81 -14.46 6.70 6.29
N LYS A 82 -14.09 7.00 7.55
CA LYS A 82 -14.53 6.30 8.77
C LYS A 82 -14.30 4.77 8.66
N ILE A 83 -13.12 4.38 8.20
CA ILE A 83 -12.68 2.99 8.08
C ILE A 83 -11.61 2.73 9.13
N GLY A 84 -11.71 1.60 9.84
CA GLY A 84 -10.70 1.13 10.79
C GLY A 84 -9.97 -0.10 10.29
N LEU A 85 -8.72 -0.27 10.69
CA LEU A 85 -7.95 -1.49 10.46
C LEU A 85 -7.95 -2.31 11.75
N HIS A 86 -8.51 -3.52 11.68
CA HIS A 86 -8.58 -4.46 12.80
C HIS A 86 -7.95 -5.80 12.42
N GLY A 87 -7.43 -6.51 13.41
CA GLY A 87 -7.06 -7.92 13.29
C GLY A 87 -8.30 -8.81 13.21
N ARG A 88 -8.11 -10.09 12.93
CA ARG A 88 -9.21 -11.08 12.92
C ARG A 88 -9.96 -11.14 14.26
N ASN A 89 -9.29 -10.80 15.35
CA ASN A 89 -9.86 -10.80 16.71
C ASN A 89 -10.65 -9.51 17.05
N GLY A 90 -10.84 -8.59 16.11
CA GLY A 90 -11.52 -7.32 16.32
C GLY A 90 -10.72 -6.27 17.10
N THR A 91 -9.47 -6.55 17.47
CA THR A 91 -8.55 -5.61 18.13
C THR A 91 -7.61 -4.95 17.13
N LEU A 92 -6.87 -3.92 17.57
CA LEU A 92 -5.83 -3.32 16.76
C LEU A 92 -4.76 -4.39 16.41
N PRO A 93 -4.32 -4.46 15.13
CA PRO A 93 -3.35 -5.45 14.72
C PRO A 93 -1.99 -5.20 15.39
N PRO A 94 -1.29 -6.25 15.85
CA PRO A 94 0.06 -6.12 16.37
C PRO A 94 1.03 -5.70 15.27
N LEU A 95 2.18 -5.14 15.66
CA LEU A 95 3.19 -4.62 14.72
C LEU A 95 3.67 -5.69 13.73
N SER A 96 3.72 -6.96 14.13
CA SER A 96 4.07 -8.09 13.25
C SER A 96 3.08 -8.23 12.08
N GLN A 97 1.78 -8.17 12.35
CA GLN A 97 0.75 -8.20 11.31
C GLN A 97 0.82 -6.99 10.38
N LEU A 98 1.10 -5.80 10.94
CA LEU A 98 1.27 -4.57 10.14
C LEU A 98 2.47 -4.65 9.21
N ARG A 99 3.58 -5.27 9.65
CA ARG A 99 4.76 -5.55 8.81
C ARG A 99 4.41 -6.49 7.66
N ILE A 100 3.74 -7.60 7.95
CA ILE A 100 3.30 -8.58 6.94
C ILE A 100 2.38 -7.90 5.92
N ARG A 101 1.42 -7.11 6.39
CA ARG A 101 0.53 -6.32 5.53
C ARG A 101 1.30 -5.38 4.60
N PHE A 102 2.26 -4.65 5.14
CA PHE A 102 3.10 -3.75 4.38
C PHE A 102 3.94 -4.47 3.32
N ILE A 103 4.58 -5.59 3.69
CA ILE A 103 5.37 -6.41 2.77
C ILE A 103 4.50 -6.90 1.60
N TRP A 104 3.34 -7.48 1.88
CA TRP A 104 2.42 -7.93 0.82
C TRP A 104 1.92 -6.77 -0.04
N SER A 105 1.63 -5.61 0.56
CA SER A 105 1.27 -4.41 -0.21
C SER A 105 2.39 -3.98 -1.15
N CYS A 106 3.65 -3.95 -0.69
CA CYS A 106 4.79 -3.64 -1.55
C CYS A 106 4.95 -4.66 -2.68
N ILE A 107 4.81 -5.95 -2.39
CA ILE A 107 4.92 -7.01 -3.41
C ILE A 107 3.85 -6.82 -4.50
N PHE A 108 2.58 -6.70 -4.13
CA PHE A 108 1.49 -6.67 -5.10
C PHE A 108 1.29 -5.32 -5.80
N VAL A 109 1.56 -4.21 -5.09
CA VAL A 109 1.29 -2.86 -5.63
C VAL A 109 2.52 -2.23 -6.29
N VAL A 110 3.72 -2.65 -5.90
CA VAL A 110 4.98 -2.07 -6.41
C VAL A 110 5.78 -3.10 -7.20
N PHE A 111 6.22 -4.19 -6.56
CA PHE A 111 7.19 -5.10 -7.17
C PHE A 111 6.61 -5.88 -8.35
N ILE A 112 5.40 -6.42 -8.26
CA ILE A 112 4.79 -7.16 -9.38
C ILE A 112 4.57 -6.26 -10.61
N PRO A 113 3.94 -5.07 -10.51
CA PRO A 113 3.83 -4.17 -11.64
C PRO A 113 5.20 -3.74 -12.21
N LEU A 114 6.19 -3.50 -11.35
CA LEU A 114 7.54 -3.13 -11.78
C LEU A 114 8.22 -4.26 -12.56
N LEU A 115 8.13 -5.50 -12.07
CA LEU A 115 8.66 -6.68 -12.77
C LEU A 115 7.92 -6.93 -14.09
N ALA A 116 6.60 -6.77 -14.11
CA ALA A 116 5.82 -6.86 -15.33
C ALA A 116 6.25 -5.80 -16.36
N TYR A 117 6.40 -4.56 -15.93
CA TYR A 117 6.92 -3.49 -16.79
C TYR A 117 8.31 -3.83 -17.34
N ALA A 118 9.25 -4.24 -16.48
CA ALA A 118 10.61 -4.59 -16.88
C ALA A 118 10.61 -5.76 -17.87
N GLY A 119 9.84 -6.82 -17.60
CA GLY A 119 9.70 -7.96 -18.50
C GLY A 119 9.13 -7.57 -19.87
N LEU A 120 8.04 -6.78 -19.90
CA LEU A 120 7.45 -6.30 -21.16
C LEU A 120 8.44 -5.44 -21.97
N ARG A 121 9.23 -4.61 -21.30
CA ARG A 121 10.23 -3.76 -21.94
C ARG A 121 11.43 -4.53 -22.46
N HIS A 122 12.01 -5.41 -21.65
CA HIS A 122 13.30 -6.05 -21.95
C HIS A 122 13.16 -7.36 -22.71
N LEU A 123 12.09 -8.16 -22.45
CA LEU A 123 11.92 -9.45 -23.10
C LEU A 123 11.06 -9.33 -24.39
N LEU A 124 10.05 -8.47 -24.42
CA LEU A 124 9.12 -8.35 -25.53
C LEU A 124 9.29 -7.05 -26.33
N ALA A 125 10.25 -6.18 -25.96
CA ALA A 125 10.54 -4.90 -26.60
C ALA A 125 9.30 -3.99 -26.80
N ILE A 126 8.29 -4.11 -25.92
CA ILE A 126 7.04 -3.32 -26.01
C ILE A 126 7.34 -1.85 -25.72
N PRO A 127 6.73 -0.88 -26.44
CA PRO A 127 6.90 0.55 -26.19
C PRO A 127 6.60 0.93 -24.73
N PRO A 128 7.32 1.93 -24.12
CA PRO A 128 7.20 2.26 -22.71
C PRO A 128 5.78 2.53 -22.23
N ILE A 129 5.01 3.28 -23.00
CA ILE A 129 3.64 3.67 -22.61
C ILE A 129 2.69 2.46 -22.58
N LEU A 130 2.82 1.53 -23.54
CA LEU A 130 2.02 0.31 -23.58
C LEU A 130 2.45 -0.67 -22.47
N ALA A 131 3.77 -0.81 -22.24
CA ALA A 131 4.29 -1.63 -21.17
C ALA A 131 3.84 -1.12 -19.79
N PHE A 132 3.81 0.21 -19.58
CA PHE A 132 3.32 0.82 -18.36
C PHE A 132 1.81 0.56 -18.17
N GLY A 133 1.00 0.80 -19.21
CA GLY A 133 -0.44 0.51 -19.16
C GLY A 133 -0.74 -0.96 -18.86
N ALA A 134 -0.03 -1.88 -19.54
CA ALA A 134 -0.17 -3.32 -19.29
C ALA A 134 0.28 -3.73 -17.88
N ALA A 135 1.35 -3.14 -17.36
CA ALA A 135 1.82 -3.39 -15.99
C ALA A 135 0.78 -2.95 -14.94
N LEU A 136 0.04 -1.86 -15.18
CA LEU A 136 -1.01 -1.40 -14.27
C LEU A 136 -2.20 -2.38 -14.18
N ILE A 137 -2.43 -3.24 -15.20
CA ILE A 137 -3.48 -4.27 -15.16
C ILE A 137 -3.25 -5.23 -13.98
N TRP A 138 -1.99 -5.47 -13.58
CA TRP A 138 -1.67 -6.31 -12.43
C TRP A 138 -2.23 -5.78 -11.11
N LEU A 139 -2.53 -4.48 -11.01
CA LEU A 139 -3.19 -3.91 -9.83
C LEU A 139 -4.63 -4.39 -9.65
N ILE A 140 -5.26 -4.92 -10.71
CA ILE A 140 -6.59 -5.56 -10.64
C ILE A 140 -6.53 -6.77 -9.70
N LEU A 141 -5.41 -7.52 -9.65
CA LEU A 141 -5.28 -8.71 -8.83
C LEU A 141 -5.51 -8.42 -7.33
N PRO A 142 -4.73 -7.54 -6.65
CA PRO A 142 -4.87 -7.31 -5.23
C PRO A 142 -6.19 -6.62 -4.86
N TRP A 143 -6.73 -5.79 -5.73
CA TRP A 143 -7.96 -5.04 -5.46
C TRP A 143 -9.22 -5.79 -5.92
N GLY A 144 -9.15 -6.46 -7.08
CA GLY A 144 -10.22 -7.30 -7.61
C GLY A 144 -10.53 -8.51 -6.75
N PHE A 145 -9.54 -9.01 -6.00
CA PHE A 145 -9.76 -10.07 -5.01
C PHE A 145 -10.88 -9.76 -4.02
N ALA A 146 -11.10 -8.47 -3.70
CA ALA A 146 -12.19 -8.03 -2.84
C ALA A 146 -13.60 -8.31 -3.42
N LEU A 147 -13.72 -8.55 -4.71
CA LEU A 147 -14.99 -8.95 -5.36
C LEU A 147 -15.26 -10.45 -5.21
N LEU A 148 -14.20 -11.26 -5.11
CA LEU A 148 -14.27 -12.73 -5.00
C LEU A 148 -14.35 -13.21 -3.54
N ASN A 149 -13.84 -12.39 -2.60
CA ASN A 149 -13.81 -12.75 -1.19
C ASN A 149 -15.12 -12.36 -0.49
N PRO A 150 -15.80 -13.28 0.26
CA PRO A 150 -17.00 -13.00 1.04
C PRO A 150 -16.85 -11.81 1.99
N ASP A 151 -15.68 -11.68 2.63
CA ASP A 151 -15.34 -10.58 3.53
C ASP A 151 -14.95 -9.28 2.79
N ARG A 152 -14.96 -9.30 1.44
CA ARG A 152 -14.59 -8.18 0.55
C ARG A 152 -13.25 -7.56 0.91
N GLN A 153 -12.26 -8.38 1.32
CA GLN A 153 -10.91 -7.94 1.68
C GLN A 153 -10.02 -7.80 0.46
N PHE A 154 -9.10 -6.84 0.47
CA PHE A 154 -8.01 -6.82 -0.49
C PHE A 154 -7.06 -7.99 -0.22
N LEU A 155 -6.36 -8.46 -1.25
CA LEU A 155 -5.50 -9.64 -1.16
C LEU A 155 -4.42 -9.50 -0.06
N TYR A 156 -3.77 -8.36 0.04
CA TYR A 156 -2.75 -8.10 1.07
C TYR A 156 -3.34 -8.03 2.49
N ASP A 157 -4.61 -7.59 2.65
CA ASP A 157 -5.32 -7.60 3.93
C ASP A 157 -5.65 -9.04 4.34
N PHE A 158 -6.13 -9.83 3.39
CA PHE A 158 -6.44 -11.25 3.61
C PHE A 158 -5.20 -12.04 4.04
N LEU A 159 -4.07 -11.87 3.32
CA LEU A 159 -2.81 -12.56 3.62
C LEU A 159 -2.19 -12.11 4.96
N ALA A 160 -2.37 -10.85 5.35
CA ALA A 160 -1.91 -10.33 6.62
C ALA A 160 -2.85 -10.67 7.80
N GLY A 161 -4.03 -11.22 7.53
CA GLY A 161 -5.02 -11.49 8.56
C GLY A 161 -5.63 -10.22 9.17
N THR A 162 -5.67 -9.12 8.40
CA THR A 162 -6.27 -7.84 8.80
C THR A 162 -7.60 -7.61 8.09
N ARG A 163 -8.48 -6.80 8.69
CA ARG A 163 -9.80 -6.46 8.13
C ARG A 163 -10.02 -4.96 8.16
N LEU A 164 -10.65 -4.45 7.08
CA LEU A 164 -11.15 -3.07 7.04
C LEU A 164 -12.61 -3.05 7.51
N VAL A 165 -12.84 -2.40 8.65
CA VAL A 165 -14.14 -2.34 9.31
C VAL A 165 -14.79 -0.97 9.17
N ASP A 166 -16.13 -0.93 9.25
CA ASP A 166 -16.92 0.30 9.22
C ASP A 166 -17.06 0.87 10.63
N LEU A 167 -16.56 2.08 10.87
CA LEU A 167 -16.66 2.78 12.14
C LEU A 167 -17.79 3.82 12.16
N LYS A 168 -18.62 3.88 11.13
CA LYS A 168 -19.72 4.86 11.06
C LYS A 168 -20.84 4.54 12.07
N GLN A 169 -20.99 3.29 12.48
CA GLN A 169 -22.01 2.87 13.42
C GLN A 169 -21.72 3.28 14.87
N GLU A 170 -20.44 3.44 15.24
CA GLU A 170 -20.04 3.89 16.57
C GLU A 170 -20.50 5.32 16.89
N THR A 171 -20.68 6.17 15.87
CA THR A 171 -21.11 7.57 15.99
C THR A 171 -22.63 7.75 16.03
N SER A 172 -23.43 6.71 15.82
CA SER A 172 -24.89 6.78 15.86
C SER A 172 -25.49 6.26 17.17
N GLU A 173 -24.68 5.64 18.03
CA GLU A 173 -25.11 5.09 19.34
C GLU A 173 -24.55 5.90 20.54
N SER A 174 -23.81 6.97 20.29
CA SER A 174 -23.32 7.93 21.31
C SER A 174 -24.05 9.28 21.16
#